data_d705684f2c5020a6078630ddf156133b
#
_entry.id   d705684f2c5020a6078630ddf156133b
#
_cell.length_a   1.000
_cell.length_b   1.000
_cell.length_c   1.000
_cell.angle_alpha   90.00
_cell.angle_beta   90.00
_cell.angle_gamma   90.00
#
_symmetry.space_group_name_H-M   'P 1'
#
loop_
_entity.id
_entity.type
_entity.pdbx_description
1 polymer ?
#
loop_
_entity_poly.entity_id
_entity_poly.type
_entity_poly.pdbx_seq_one_letter_code
_entity_poly.pdbx_strand_id
1 'polypeptide(L)'
;FSLEYRGVVWYFLDNERYFRRGALYGQMDDGERFAFFSKAVVSVLPMLEWRPEVIHCNDWQTALVPIYLKTVAENVSTVFTIHNIEYQGKYGADTVEDLFGLNRGDWYESGVLQMDGCVNLMKGAMVTADAVTTVSPTYATQLRESAYAAGLDSVVRSIQWKFSGVLNGIDMVSYDPECDPNLPARYTAAEPEGKTLCKAALQQELGLAQEEGTPVLSMVTRLVGHKGVDLVC
;
A
#
# COMPACT_ATOMS: atom_id res chain seq x y z
N PHE A 1 -14.68 -13.61 -12.06
CA PHE A 1 -15.44 -14.47 -11.14
C PHE A 1 -15.43 -13.90 -9.73
N SER A 2 -16.36 -14.34 -8.89
CA SER A 2 -16.47 -13.89 -7.50
C SER A 2 -16.50 -15.09 -6.55
N LEU A 3 -16.11 -14.85 -5.29
CA LEU A 3 -16.16 -15.80 -4.20
C LEU A 3 -16.52 -15.05 -2.92
N GLU A 4 -17.44 -15.59 -2.13
CA GLU A 4 -17.67 -15.10 -0.77
C GLU A 4 -16.77 -15.86 0.22
N TYR A 5 -16.01 -15.10 1.02
CA TYR A 5 -15.15 -15.66 2.05
C TYR A 5 -15.19 -14.77 3.30
N ARG A 6 -15.55 -15.35 4.44
CA ARG A 6 -15.67 -14.66 5.75
C ARG A 6 -16.58 -13.42 5.69
N GLY A 7 -17.71 -13.51 4.98
CA GLY A 7 -18.67 -12.41 4.86
C GLY A 7 -18.23 -11.26 3.92
N VAL A 8 -17.14 -11.47 3.17
CA VAL A 8 -16.65 -10.53 2.15
C VAL A 8 -16.77 -11.16 0.78
N VAL A 9 -17.33 -10.43 -0.18
CA VAL A 9 -17.36 -10.85 -1.57
C VAL A 9 -16.08 -10.41 -2.27
N TRP A 10 -15.32 -11.37 -2.76
CA TRP A 10 -14.08 -11.16 -3.49
C TRP A 10 -14.36 -11.22 -4.98
N TYR A 11 -13.94 -10.20 -5.71
CA TYR A 11 -14.01 -10.16 -7.18
C TYR A 11 -12.61 -10.33 -7.76
N PHE A 12 -12.45 -11.31 -8.65
CA PHE A 12 -11.18 -11.65 -9.27
C PHE A 12 -11.19 -11.22 -10.73
N LEU A 13 -10.22 -10.40 -11.11
CA LEU A 13 -9.95 -10.05 -12.49
C LEU A 13 -8.90 -11.00 -13.04
N ASP A 14 -9.34 -11.98 -13.82
CA ASP A 14 -8.47 -13.01 -14.38
C ASP A 14 -7.85 -12.52 -15.70
N ASN A 15 -6.53 -12.48 -15.72
CA ASN A 15 -5.73 -12.23 -16.92
C ASN A 15 -4.35 -12.87 -16.72
N GLU A 16 -4.14 -14.06 -17.30
CA GLU A 16 -2.88 -14.79 -17.17
C GLU A 16 -1.67 -14.01 -17.70
N ARG A 17 -1.84 -13.24 -18.78
CA ARG A 17 -0.76 -12.45 -19.37
C ARG A 17 -0.18 -11.46 -18.35
N TYR A 18 -1.05 -10.77 -17.60
CA TYR A 18 -0.62 -9.74 -16.67
C TYR A 18 -0.35 -10.27 -15.25
N PHE A 19 -1.08 -11.30 -14.80
CA PHE A 19 -1.06 -11.66 -13.38
C PHE A 19 -0.48 -13.03 -13.05
N ARG A 20 -0.29 -13.92 -14.06
CA ARG A 20 0.43 -15.18 -13.85
C ARG A 20 1.94 -14.96 -13.92
N ARG A 21 2.50 -14.38 -12.86
CA ARG A 21 3.90 -13.96 -12.76
C ARG A 21 4.56 -14.51 -11.51
N GLY A 22 5.89 -14.67 -11.53
CA GLY A 22 6.68 -15.09 -10.37
C GLY A 22 6.79 -14.05 -9.26
N ALA A 23 6.45 -12.79 -9.53
CA ALA A 23 6.42 -11.71 -8.57
C ALA A 23 5.17 -10.83 -8.74
N LEU A 24 4.70 -10.24 -7.66
CA LEU A 24 3.51 -9.39 -7.65
C LEU A 24 3.74 -8.06 -8.38
N TYR A 25 4.92 -7.50 -8.31
CA TYR A 25 5.33 -6.23 -8.92
C TYR A 25 6.85 -6.19 -9.13
N GLY A 26 7.36 -5.12 -9.74
CA GLY A 26 8.78 -4.96 -10.08
C GLY A 26 9.10 -5.48 -11.47
N GLN A 27 8.09 -5.58 -12.35
CA GLN A 27 8.24 -5.95 -13.75
C GLN A 27 8.32 -4.70 -14.64
N MET A 28 8.96 -4.82 -15.79
CA MET A 28 9.07 -3.69 -16.74
C MET A 28 7.71 -3.22 -17.26
N ASP A 29 6.73 -4.12 -17.30
CA ASP A 29 5.38 -3.85 -17.79
C ASP A 29 4.37 -3.54 -16.66
N ASP A 30 4.83 -3.22 -15.45
CA ASP A 30 3.94 -2.91 -14.32
C ASP A 30 3.00 -1.73 -14.61
N GLY A 31 3.42 -0.74 -15.39
CA GLY A 31 2.57 0.36 -15.83
C GLY A 31 1.35 -0.12 -16.62
N GLU A 32 1.58 -1.00 -17.61
CA GLU A 32 0.52 -1.61 -18.42
C GLU A 32 -0.40 -2.51 -17.57
N ARG A 33 0.19 -3.36 -16.74
CA ARG A 33 -0.52 -4.29 -15.86
C ARG A 33 -1.50 -3.58 -14.93
N PHE A 34 -1.03 -2.55 -14.24
CA PHE A 34 -1.85 -1.83 -13.27
C PHE A 34 -2.77 -0.80 -13.91
N ALA A 35 -2.46 -0.32 -15.11
CA ALA A 35 -3.41 0.42 -15.94
C ALA A 35 -4.58 -0.48 -16.37
N PHE A 36 -4.29 -1.69 -16.86
CA PHE A 36 -5.30 -2.70 -17.16
C PHE A 36 -6.16 -3.02 -15.94
N PHE A 37 -5.52 -3.31 -14.79
CA PHE A 37 -6.23 -3.60 -13.54
C PHE A 37 -7.17 -2.46 -13.15
N SER A 38 -6.69 -1.24 -13.10
CA SER A 38 -7.48 -0.07 -12.73
C SER A 38 -8.64 0.18 -13.71
N LYS A 39 -8.40 0.00 -15.01
CA LYS A 39 -9.45 0.13 -16.03
C LYS A 39 -10.52 -0.96 -15.89
N ALA A 40 -10.08 -2.20 -15.63
CA ALA A 40 -10.98 -3.33 -15.44
C ALA A 40 -11.87 -3.14 -14.20
N VAL A 41 -11.32 -2.63 -13.08
CA VAL A 41 -12.11 -2.28 -11.88
C VAL A 41 -13.25 -1.34 -12.23
N VAL A 42 -12.97 -0.25 -12.94
CA VAL A 42 -14.01 0.73 -13.34
C VAL A 42 -15.00 0.11 -14.35
N SER A 43 -14.52 -0.69 -15.30
CA SER A 43 -15.36 -1.32 -16.32
C SER A 43 -16.32 -2.39 -15.76
N VAL A 44 -15.99 -2.98 -14.62
CA VAL A 44 -16.84 -4.01 -13.97
C VAL A 44 -17.98 -3.37 -13.15
N LEU A 45 -17.86 -2.12 -12.72
CA LEU A 45 -18.87 -1.49 -11.85
C LEU A 45 -20.31 -1.58 -12.40
N PRO A 46 -20.59 -1.32 -13.69
CA PRO A 46 -21.95 -1.45 -14.23
C PRO A 46 -22.45 -2.89 -14.28
N MET A 47 -21.57 -3.89 -14.16
CA MET A 47 -21.88 -5.32 -14.24
C MET A 47 -22.20 -5.92 -12.87
N LEU A 48 -21.93 -5.17 -11.78
CA LEU A 48 -22.23 -5.60 -10.42
C LEU A 48 -23.75 -5.49 -10.16
N GLU A 49 -24.30 -6.46 -9.42
CA GLU A 49 -25.70 -6.42 -8.96
C GLU A 49 -25.98 -5.35 -7.91
N TRP A 50 -24.93 -4.73 -7.39
CA TRP A 50 -24.95 -3.66 -6.40
C TRP A 50 -24.02 -2.52 -6.82
N ARG A 51 -24.21 -1.34 -6.26
CA ARG A 51 -23.32 -0.20 -6.52
C ARG A 51 -22.54 0.19 -5.28
N PRO A 52 -21.19 0.30 -5.37
CA PRO A 52 -20.39 0.78 -4.27
C PRO A 52 -20.67 2.27 -4.02
N GLU A 53 -20.79 2.65 -2.77
CA GLU A 53 -20.82 4.07 -2.35
C GLU A 53 -19.41 4.64 -2.27
N VAL A 54 -18.43 3.79 -1.93
CA VAL A 54 -17.02 4.16 -1.79
C VAL A 54 -16.14 3.11 -2.47
N ILE A 55 -15.14 3.58 -3.22
CA ILE A 55 -14.05 2.74 -3.73
C ILE A 55 -12.76 3.12 -3.00
N HIS A 56 -12.18 2.16 -2.29
CA HIS A 56 -10.93 2.34 -1.57
C HIS A 56 -9.75 1.81 -2.40
N CYS A 57 -8.87 2.71 -2.79
CA CYS A 57 -7.69 2.47 -3.60
C CYS A 57 -6.43 2.45 -2.74
N ASN A 58 -5.49 1.57 -3.02
CA ASN A 58 -4.28 1.39 -2.23
C ASN A 58 -3.04 1.47 -3.11
N ASP A 59 -2.14 2.41 -2.81
CA ASP A 59 -0.88 2.67 -3.49
C ASP A 59 -1.00 2.96 -5.01
N TRP A 60 0.13 3.20 -5.65
CA TRP A 60 0.20 3.61 -7.05
C TRP A 60 -0.40 2.59 -8.02
N GLN A 61 -0.45 1.31 -7.67
CA GLN A 61 -1.02 0.25 -8.49
C GLN A 61 -2.52 0.44 -8.76
N THR A 62 -3.21 1.15 -7.88
CA THR A 62 -4.64 1.47 -8.04
C THR A 62 -4.90 2.96 -8.30
N ALA A 63 -3.84 3.73 -8.50
CA ALA A 63 -3.90 5.19 -8.62
C ALA A 63 -4.72 5.67 -9.83
N LEU A 64 -4.81 4.87 -10.89
CA LEU A 64 -5.62 5.20 -12.06
C LEU A 64 -7.14 5.00 -11.84
N VAL A 65 -7.57 4.29 -10.80
CA VAL A 65 -9.00 4.07 -10.52
C VAL A 65 -9.74 5.40 -10.28
N PRO A 66 -9.33 6.26 -9.31
CA PRO A 66 -10.02 7.54 -9.11
C PRO A 66 -9.95 8.46 -10.34
N ILE A 67 -8.91 8.36 -11.15
CA ILE A 67 -8.75 9.11 -12.40
C ILE A 67 -9.76 8.64 -13.44
N TYR A 68 -9.85 7.33 -13.70
CA TYR A 68 -10.80 6.76 -14.65
C TYR A 68 -12.25 6.99 -14.24
N LEU A 69 -12.57 6.97 -12.94
CA LEU A 69 -13.93 7.29 -12.46
C LEU A 69 -14.34 8.72 -12.85
N LYS A 70 -13.41 9.68 -12.80
CA LYS A 70 -13.71 11.06 -13.26
C LYS A 70 -13.91 11.14 -14.79
N THR A 71 -13.25 10.29 -15.58
CA THR A 71 -13.44 10.28 -17.04
C THR A 71 -14.80 9.72 -17.48
N VAL A 72 -15.38 8.83 -16.69
CA VAL A 72 -16.69 8.23 -16.97
C VAL A 72 -17.84 8.88 -16.20
N ALA A 73 -17.55 9.92 -15.43
CA ALA A 73 -18.52 10.66 -14.61
C ALA A 73 -19.35 9.78 -13.64
N GLU A 74 -18.75 8.70 -13.15
CA GLU A 74 -19.38 7.87 -12.13
C GLU A 74 -19.40 8.59 -10.78
N ASN A 75 -20.57 8.61 -10.14
CA ASN A 75 -20.77 9.27 -8.86
C ASN A 75 -20.50 8.28 -7.70
N VAL A 76 -19.22 7.90 -7.53
CA VAL A 76 -18.74 7.04 -6.45
C VAL A 76 -17.63 7.79 -5.72
N SER A 77 -17.71 7.84 -4.40
CA SER A 77 -16.65 8.44 -3.58
C SER A 77 -15.40 7.58 -3.57
N THR A 78 -14.24 8.22 -3.54
CA THR A 78 -12.95 7.52 -3.58
C THR A 78 -12.10 7.85 -2.36
N VAL A 79 -11.50 6.81 -1.78
CA VAL A 79 -10.46 6.92 -0.76
C VAL A 79 -9.16 6.37 -1.35
N PHE A 80 -8.08 7.13 -1.25
CA PHE A 80 -6.75 6.67 -1.70
C PHE A 80 -5.81 6.59 -0.51
N THR A 81 -5.29 5.38 -0.23
CA THR A 81 -4.34 5.15 0.88
C THR A 81 -2.92 4.98 0.37
N ILE A 82 -2.00 5.76 0.95
CA ILE A 82 -0.55 5.69 0.72
C ILE A 82 0.07 4.83 1.82
N HIS A 83 0.55 3.64 1.46
CA HIS A 83 1.29 2.78 2.38
C HIS A 83 2.78 3.09 2.37
N ASN A 84 3.33 3.44 1.19
CA ASN A 84 4.72 3.85 1.05
C ASN A 84 4.86 4.92 -0.04
N ILE A 85 5.21 6.14 0.36
CA ILE A 85 5.37 7.30 -0.52
C ILE A 85 6.52 7.15 -1.54
N GLU A 86 7.47 6.26 -1.31
CA GLU A 86 8.61 6.03 -2.21
C GLU A 86 8.19 5.43 -3.56
N TYR A 87 7.10 4.65 -3.57
CA TYR A 87 6.61 3.97 -4.77
C TYR A 87 5.47 4.74 -5.41
N GLN A 88 5.79 5.59 -6.39
CA GLN A 88 4.87 6.61 -6.91
C GLN A 88 4.27 6.27 -8.28
N GLY A 89 4.77 5.25 -8.98
CA GLY A 89 4.33 4.95 -10.35
C GLY A 89 4.72 6.08 -11.30
N LYS A 90 6.03 6.27 -11.54
CA LYS A 90 6.59 7.31 -12.42
C LYS A 90 6.84 6.76 -13.83
N TYR A 91 6.35 7.47 -14.83
CA TYR A 91 6.44 7.07 -16.26
C TYR A 91 6.72 8.27 -17.16
N GLY A 92 7.12 8.02 -18.38
CA GLY A 92 7.27 9.06 -19.41
C GLY A 92 5.93 9.72 -19.77
N ALA A 93 5.97 10.96 -20.23
CA ALA A 93 4.76 11.72 -20.57
C ALA A 93 3.90 11.06 -21.67
N ASP A 94 4.52 10.33 -22.59
CA ASP A 94 3.83 9.65 -23.70
C ASP A 94 2.90 8.52 -23.22
N THR A 95 3.18 7.94 -22.04
CA THR A 95 2.35 6.88 -21.47
C THR A 95 0.93 7.34 -21.15
N VAL A 96 0.68 8.63 -21.01
CA VAL A 96 -0.65 9.18 -20.71
C VAL A 96 -1.66 8.77 -21.80
N GLU A 97 -1.30 8.91 -23.06
CA GLU A 97 -2.15 8.55 -24.20
C GLU A 97 -1.95 7.09 -24.60
N ASP A 98 -0.70 6.68 -24.78
CA ASP A 98 -0.34 5.39 -25.36
C ASP A 98 -0.67 4.21 -24.45
N LEU A 99 -0.54 4.39 -23.13
CA LEU A 99 -0.69 3.31 -22.16
C LEU A 99 -1.93 3.48 -21.28
N PHE A 100 -2.18 4.69 -20.80
CA PHE A 100 -3.28 4.94 -19.87
C PHE A 100 -4.57 5.33 -20.58
N GLY A 101 -4.53 5.67 -21.90
CA GLY A 101 -5.70 6.05 -22.69
C GLY A 101 -6.38 7.31 -22.15
N LEU A 102 -5.61 8.24 -21.63
CA LEU A 102 -6.07 9.51 -21.06
C LEU A 102 -5.71 10.66 -22.01
N ASN A 103 -6.54 11.71 -22.07
CA ASN A 103 -6.19 12.91 -22.81
C ASN A 103 -5.00 13.63 -22.15
N ARG A 104 -3.95 13.89 -22.91
CA ARG A 104 -2.72 14.51 -22.40
C ARG A 104 -2.94 15.93 -21.88
N GLY A 105 -3.75 16.74 -22.58
CA GLY A 105 -4.08 18.10 -22.16
C GLY A 105 -4.77 18.14 -20.81
N ASP A 106 -5.79 17.29 -20.65
CA ASP A 106 -6.61 17.26 -19.46
C ASP A 106 -5.88 16.71 -18.22
N TRP A 107 -4.97 15.76 -18.41
CA TRP A 107 -4.38 15.02 -17.29
C TRP A 107 -2.90 15.30 -17.04
N TYR A 108 -2.12 15.56 -18.08
CA TYR A 108 -0.69 15.86 -17.92
C TYR A 108 -0.40 17.36 -17.96
N GLU A 109 -0.80 18.04 -19.02
CA GLU A 109 -0.52 19.47 -19.21
C GLU A 109 -1.28 20.36 -18.22
N SER A 110 -2.44 19.88 -17.73
CA SER A 110 -3.17 20.52 -16.61
C SER A 110 -2.40 20.45 -15.28
N GLY A 111 -1.35 19.63 -15.20
CA GLY A 111 -0.56 19.42 -13.99
C GLY A 111 -1.09 18.36 -13.04
N VAL A 112 -2.20 17.66 -13.34
CA VAL A 112 -2.74 16.61 -12.44
C VAL A 112 -1.76 15.46 -12.31
N LEU A 113 -1.28 14.91 -13.45
CA LEU A 113 -0.31 13.80 -13.47
C LEU A 113 1.15 14.27 -13.57
N GLN A 114 1.39 15.48 -14.08
CA GLN A 114 2.73 15.97 -14.35
C GLN A 114 3.47 16.33 -13.07
N MET A 115 4.68 15.80 -12.92
CA MET A 115 5.60 16.14 -11.84
C MET A 115 7.05 15.92 -12.30
N ASP A 116 7.90 16.93 -12.18
CA ASP A 116 9.33 16.87 -12.53
C ASP A 116 9.59 16.35 -13.95
N GLY A 117 8.72 16.72 -14.90
CA GLY A 117 8.83 16.33 -16.31
C GLY A 117 8.34 14.90 -16.62
N CYS A 118 7.81 14.19 -15.67
CA CYS A 118 7.25 12.85 -15.85
C CYS A 118 5.79 12.75 -15.35
N VAL A 119 5.14 11.63 -15.67
CA VAL A 119 3.88 11.22 -15.07
C VAL A 119 4.16 10.72 -13.67
N ASN A 120 3.33 11.12 -12.69
CA ASN A 120 3.33 10.58 -11.35
C ASN A 120 1.91 10.13 -10.99
N LEU A 121 1.68 8.81 -10.98
CA LEU A 121 0.35 8.23 -10.77
C LEU A 121 -0.14 8.47 -9.35
N MET A 122 0.73 8.36 -8.36
CA MET A 122 0.37 8.63 -6.95
C MET A 122 -0.10 10.07 -6.77
N LYS A 123 0.62 11.05 -7.34
CA LYS A 123 0.18 12.46 -7.34
C LYS A 123 -1.21 12.60 -7.97
N GLY A 124 -1.42 11.98 -9.13
CA GLY A 124 -2.71 12.00 -9.80
C GLY A 124 -3.84 11.50 -8.92
N ALA A 125 -3.66 10.36 -8.26
CA ALA A 125 -4.63 9.82 -7.33
C ALA A 125 -4.85 10.72 -6.10
N MET A 126 -3.78 11.26 -5.50
CA MET A 126 -3.87 12.19 -4.38
C MET A 126 -4.69 13.44 -4.70
N VAL A 127 -4.52 13.99 -5.90
CA VAL A 127 -5.26 15.18 -6.35
C VAL A 127 -6.73 14.85 -6.63
N THR A 128 -6.99 13.70 -7.25
CA THR A 128 -8.30 13.32 -7.81
C THR A 128 -9.24 12.67 -6.80
N ALA A 129 -8.72 11.84 -5.88
CA ALA A 129 -9.53 11.15 -4.88
C ALA A 129 -10.26 12.13 -3.93
N ASP A 130 -11.41 11.73 -3.42
CA ASP A 130 -12.23 12.55 -2.50
C ASP A 130 -11.61 12.60 -1.10
N ALA A 131 -10.99 11.52 -0.63
CA ALA A 131 -10.20 11.48 0.59
C ALA A 131 -8.86 10.76 0.34
N VAL A 132 -7.81 11.20 1.04
CA VAL A 132 -6.48 10.59 0.99
C VAL A 132 -6.04 10.24 2.39
N THR A 133 -5.52 9.03 2.57
CA THR A 133 -5.02 8.57 3.86
C THR A 133 -3.60 8.02 3.74
N THR A 134 -2.91 7.96 4.87
CA THR A 134 -1.69 7.18 5.05
C THR A 134 -1.76 6.37 6.34
N VAL A 135 -0.78 5.53 6.58
CA VAL A 135 -0.85 4.46 7.60
C VAL A 135 -0.46 4.89 9.03
N SER A 136 -0.31 6.20 9.28
CA SER A 136 -0.04 6.72 10.63
C SER A 136 -0.35 8.23 10.71
N PRO A 137 -0.97 8.73 11.81
CA PRO A 137 -1.10 10.17 12.05
C PRO A 137 0.23 10.91 12.08
N THR A 138 1.25 10.31 12.68
CA THR A 138 2.62 10.85 12.69
C THR A 138 3.19 10.92 11.28
N TYR A 139 3.05 9.84 10.50
CA TYR A 139 3.51 9.80 9.12
C TYR A 139 2.78 10.83 8.24
N ALA A 140 1.48 11.02 8.43
CA ALA A 140 0.73 12.07 7.74
C ALA A 140 1.27 13.49 8.02
N THR A 141 1.81 13.72 9.22
CA THR A 141 2.47 14.97 9.56
C THR A 141 3.85 15.07 8.89
N GLN A 142 4.66 14.03 8.98
CA GLN A 142 5.98 13.94 8.37
C GLN A 142 5.95 14.14 6.85
N LEU A 143 4.96 13.58 6.16
CA LEU A 143 4.82 13.72 4.70
C LEU A 143 4.57 15.16 4.21
N ARG A 144 4.36 16.12 5.11
CA ARG A 144 4.31 17.56 4.77
C ARG A 144 5.71 18.19 4.65
N GLU A 145 6.73 17.46 5.08
CA GLU A 145 8.13 17.90 5.10
C GLU A 145 8.89 17.20 3.95
N SER A 146 9.76 17.96 3.28
CA SER A 146 10.52 17.47 2.12
C SER A 146 11.42 16.27 2.42
N ALA A 147 11.90 16.17 3.68
CA ALA A 147 12.76 15.08 4.12
C ALA A 147 12.07 13.69 4.09
N TYR A 148 10.73 13.65 4.16
CA TYR A 148 9.97 12.39 4.26
C TYR A 148 9.06 12.10 3.08
N ALA A 149 8.77 13.10 2.25
CA ALA A 149 7.71 13.03 1.24
C ALA A 149 8.18 12.54 -0.14
N ALA A 150 9.45 12.16 -0.31
CA ALA A 150 10.02 11.72 -1.60
C ALA A 150 9.67 12.68 -2.77
N GLY A 151 9.68 14.01 -2.49
CA GLY A 151 9.34 15.07 -3.44
C GLY A 151 7.85 15.43 -3.52
N LEU A 152 6.95 14.75 -2.84
CA LEU A 152 5.49 15.01 -2.87
C LEU A 152 5.00 15.95 -1.76
N ASP A 153 5.88 16.55 -0.96
CA ASP A 153 5.52 17.41 0.17
C ASP A 153 4.61 18.59 -0.22
N SER A 154 4.86 19.22 -1.36
CA SER A 154 4.02 20.30 -1.88
C SER A 154 2.61 19.81 -2.23
N VAL A 155 2.50 18.61 -2.80
CA VAL A 155 1.21 17.98 -3.13
C VAL A 155 0.47 17.64 -1.83
N VAL A 156 1.14 17.01 -0.85
CA VAL A 156 0.55 16.69 0.45
C VAL A 156 0.01 17.95 1.14
N ARG A 157 0.78 19.04 1.15
CA ARG A 157 0.32 20.32 1.71
C ARG A 157 -0.90 20.90 0.97
N SER A 158 -0.96 20.77 -0.35
CA SER A 158 -2.08 21.27 -1.16
C SER A 158 -3.40 20.55 -0.90
N ILE A 159 -3.34 19.28 -0.48
CA ILE A 159 -4.50 18.44 -0.19
C ILE A 159 -4.74 18.22 1.31
N GLN A 160 -4.10 18.98 2.19
CA GLN A 160 -4.14 18.74 3.65
C GLN A 160 -5.56 18.68 4.24
N TRP A 161 -6.53 19.32 3.61
CA TRP A 161 -7.93 19.33 4.03
C TRP A 161 -8.63 17.97 3.87
N LYS A 162 -8.13 17.09 3.02
CA LYS A 162 -8.64 15.74 2.77
C LYS A 162 -7.62 14.64 3.11
N PHE A 163 -6.46 15.00 3.72
CA PHE A 163 -5.37 14.08 4.03
C PHE A 163 -5.28 13.78 5.52
N SER A 164 -5.29 12.50 5.87
CA SER A 164 -5.23 12.04 7.26
C SER A 164 -4.40 10.77 7.41
N GLY A 165 -4.04 10.43 8.65
CA GLY A 165 -3.34 9.20 8.99
C GLY A 165 -4.24 8.24 9.77
N VAL A 166 -4.29 6.98 9.35
CA VAL A 166 -5.04 5.90 10.00
C VAL A 166 -4.09 4.74 10.28
N LEU A 167 -3.97 4.32 11.53
CA LEU A 167 -3.11 3.19 11.89
C LEU A 167 -3.65 1.88 11.33
N ASN A 168 -2.73 1.04 10.83
CA ASN A 168 -3.07 -0.33 10.47
C ASN A 168 -3.53 -1.11 11.71
N GLY A 169 -4.48 -2.02 11.51
CA GLY A 169 -4.88 -2.98 12.52
C GLY A 169 -3.82 -4.07 12.73
N ILE A 170 -3.93 -4.74 13.86
CA ILE A 170 -3.17 -5.94 14.19
C ILE A 170 -4.15 -7.10 14.29
N ASP A 171 -3.81 -8.26 13.74
CA ASP A 171 -4.58 -9.48 13.94
C ASP A 171 -4.37 -10.00 15.36
N MET A 172 -5.31 -9.64 16.24
CA MET A 172 -5.29 -9.99 17.67
C MET A 172 -5.57 -11.46 17.95
N VAL A 173 -5.92 -12.25 16.93
CA VAL A 173 -6.13 -13.70 17.07
C VAL A 173 -4.86 -14.46 16.69
N SER A 174 -4.29 -14.11 15.51
CA SER A 174 -3.08 -14.80 15.01
C SER A 174 -1.79 -14.39 15.74
N TYR A 175 -1.74 -13.18 16.32
CA TYR A 175 -0.57 -12.66 17.03
C TYR A 175 -0.78 -12.52 18.55
N ASP A 176 -1.67 -13.34 19.12
CA ASP A 176 -1.90 -13.37 20.57
C ASP A 176 -0.97 -14.41 21.23
N PRO A 177 0.05 -13.98 22.00
CA PRO A 177 0.97 -14.90 22.66
C PRO A 177 0.33 -15.79 23.73
N GLU A 178 -0.89 -15.48 24.18
CA GLU A 178 -1.64 -16.31 25.12
C GLU A 178 -2.15 -17.59 24.46
N CYS A 179 -2.44 -17.56 23.17
CA CYS A 179 -3.02 -18.69 22.45
C CYS A 179 -2.23 -19.14 21.21
N ASP A 180 -1.14 -18.47 20.83
CA ASP A 180 -0.32 -18.82 19.65
C ASP A 180 0.29 -20.23 19.82
N PRO A 181 -0.10 -21.21 18.97
CA PRO A 181 0.41 -22.56 19.05
C PRO A 181 1.86 -22.71 18.58
N ASN A 182 2.44 -21.70 17.93
CA ASN A 182 3.79 -21.72 17.43
C ASN A 182 4.82 -21.31 18.48
N LEU A 183 4.39 -20.76 19.61
CA LEU A 183 5.29 -20.37 20.69
C LEU A 183 5.65 -21.55 21.58
N PRO A 184 6.91 -21.74 21.96
CA PRO A 184 7.34 -22.77 22.91
C PRO A 184 6.70 -22.66 24.29
N ALA A 185 6.38 -21.45 24.70
CA ALA A 185 5.64 -21.15 25.92
C ALA A 185 4.69 -19.97 25.70
N ARG A 186 3.52 -20.05 26.27
CA ARG A 186 2.55 -18.96 26.23
C ARG A 186 2.88 -17.92 27.30
N TYR A 187 2.50 -16.68 27.05
CA TYR A 187 2.67 -15.59 28.02
C TYR A 187 1.62 -14.49 27.77
N THR A 188 1.41 -13.66 28.78
CA THR A 188 0.57 -12.47 28.70
C THR A 188 1.37 -11.24 29.14
N ALA A 189 0.80 -10.06 29.00
CA ALA A 189 1.40 -8.84 29.55
C ALA A 189 1.45 -8.84 31.09
N ALA A 190 0.52 -9.54 31.75
CA ALA A 190 0.48 -9.68 33.21
C ALA A 190 1.42 -10.80 33.72
N GLU A 191 1.66 -11.83 32.91
CA GLU A 191 2.48 -13.01 33.24
C GLU A 191 3.49 -13.24 32.10
N PRO A 192 4.60 -12.46 32.07
CA PRO A 192 5.55 -12.47 30.95
C PRO A 192 6.62 -13.58 31.03
N GLU A 193 6.64 -14.42 32.06
CA GLU A 193 7.70 -15.41 32.33
C GLU A 193 7.88 -16.41 31.17
N GLY A 194 6.80 -16.76 30.48
CA GLY A 194 6.85 -17.62 29.30
C GLY A 194 7.73 -17.07 28.18
N LYS A 195 7.91 -15.73 28.11
CA LYS A 195 8.78 -15.09 27.13
C LYS A 195 10.27 -15.46 27.30
N THR A 196 10.70 -15.74 28.53
CA THR A 196 12.07 -16.21 28.82
C THR A 196 12.31 -17.59 28.17
N LEU A 197 11.31 -18.48 28.24
CA LEU A 197 11.39 -19.80 27.59
C LEU A 197 11.40 -19.66 26.07
N CYS A 198 10.61 -18.74 25.49
CA CYS A 198 10.64 -18.46 24.06
C CYS A 198 12.00 -17.91 23.62
N LYS A 199 12.63 -17.04 24.43
CA LYS A 199 13.99 -16.53 24.16
C LYS A 199 14.99 -17.68 24.13
N ALA A 200 15.01 -18.55 25.13
CA ALA A 200 15.94 -19.66 25.20
C ALA A 200 15.78 -20.62 24.03
N ALA A 201 14.54 -20.94 23.66
CA ALA A 201 14.25 -21.79 22.49
C ALA A 201 14.75 -21.16 21.19
N LEU A 202 14.54 -19.87 20.98
CA LEU A 202 15.03 -19.14 19.81
C LEU A 202 16.56 -19.12 19.75
N GLN A 203 17.22 -18.87 20.87
CA GLN A 203 18.68 -18.92 20.95
C GLN A 203 19.21 -20.32 20.61
N GLN A 204 18.57 -21.36 21.09
CA GLN A 204 18.93 -22.76 20.78
C GLN A 204 18.76 -23.07 19.29
N GLU A 205 17.62 -22.71 18.71
CA GLU A 205 17.29 -22.95 17.30
C GLU A 205 18.29 -22.25 16.36
N LEU A 206 18.70 -21.03 16.70
CA LEU A 206 19.64 -20.23 15.91
C LEU A 206 21.12 -20.47 16.27
N GLY A 207 21.44 -21.36 17.21
CA GLY A 207 22.80 -21.61 17.65
C GLY A 207 23.48 -20.43 18.35
N LEU A 208 22.69 -19.54 18.97
CA LEU A 208 23.19 -18.40 19.73
C LEU A 208 23.55 -18.82 21.17
N ALA A 209 24.46 -18.06 21.79
CA ALA A 209 24.80 -18.28 23.20
C ALA A 209 23.56 -18.11 24.10
N GLN A 210 23.31 -19.09 24.93
CA GLN A 210 22.16 -19.08 25.87
C GLN A 210 22.53 -18.36 27.17
N GLU A 211 22.69 -17.05 27.08
CA GLU A 211 23.00 -16.20 28.23
C GLU A 211 21.75 -15.45 28.68
N GLU A 212 21.32 -15.66 29.90
CA GLU A 212 20.05 -15.10 30.43
C GLU A 212 20.05 -13.55 30.38
N GLY A 213 21.15 -12.92 30.80
CA GLY A 213 21.29 -11.47 30.88
C GLY A 213 21.53 -10.77 29.54
N THR A 214 21.86 -11.50 28.47
CA THR A 214 22.15 -10.92 27.15
C THR A 214 20.87 -10.72 26.34
N PRO A 215 20.57 -9.49 25.88
CA PRO A 215 19.38 -9.25 25.06
C PRO A 215 19.54 -9.89 23.68
N VAL A 216 18.45 -10.41 23.14
CA VAL A 216 18.35 -10.84 21.74
C VAL A 216 17.68 -9.76 20.92
N LEU A 217 18.39 -9.25 19.92
CA LEU A 217 17.86 -8.31 18.95
C LEU A 217 17.55 -9.03 17.64
N SER A 218 16.38 -8.82 17.08
CA SER A 218 16.00 -9.44 15.82
C SER A 218 15.41 -8.40 14.85
N MET A 219 15.65 -8.63 13.56
CA MET A 219 15.06 -7.84 12.48
C MET A 219 14.45 -8.79 11.46
N VAL A 220 13.10 -8.77 11.37
CA VAL A 220 12.34 -9.54 10.39
C VAL A 220 11.70 -8.56 9.41
N THR A 221 12.39 -8.27 8.31
CA THR A 221 11.97 -7.27 7.32
C THR A 221 12.64 -7.51 5.97
N ARG A 222 12.22 -6.75 4.95
CA ARG A 222 13.00 -6.67 3.71
C ARG A 222 14.32 -5.93 3.98
N LEU A 223 15.42 -6.45 3.45
CA LEU A 223 16.76 -5.85 3.61
C LEU A 223 16.94 -4.68 2.63
N VAL A 224 16.31 -3.56 2.94
CA VAL A 224 16.34 -2.30 2.16
C VAL A 224 16.70 -1.13 3.08
N GLY A 225 17.33 -0.09 2.53
CA GLY A 225 17.90 1.02 3.30
C GLY A 225 16.93 1.70 4.28
N HIS A 226 15.69 1.97 3.84
CA HIS A 226 14.68 2.61 4.70
C HIS A 226 14.19 1.75 5.88
N LYS A 227 14.66 0.49 6.01
CA LYS A 227 14.42 -0.36 7.19
C LYS A 227 15.53 -0.25 8.23
N GLY A 228 16.55 0.57 7.99
CA GLY A 228 17.61 0.82 8.95
C GLY A 228 18.58 -0.34 9.13
N VAL A 229 18.77 -1.18 8.10
CA VAL A 229 19.72 -2.31 8.16
C VAL A 229 21.12 -1.83 8.48
N ASP A 230 21.51 -0.67 7.96
CA ASP A 230 22.78 0.01 8.19
C ASP A 230 22.97 0.52 9.63
N LEU A 231 21.90 0.56 10.43
CA LEU A 231 21.94 0.92 11.84
C LEU A 231 22.16 -0.28 12.76
N VAL A 232 22.00 -1.50 12.22
CA VAL A 232 22.06 -2.74 12.99
C VAL A 232 23.34 -3.53 12.68
N CYS A 233 23.93 -3.35 11.49
CA CYS A 233 25.12 -4.08 11.01
C CYS A 233 26.41 -3.30 11.22
#